data_302393b32a076b365cdfc57c0b9ef082
#
_entry.id   302393b32a076b365cdfc57c0b9ef082
#
_cell.length_a   1.000
_cell.length_b   1.000
_cell.length_c   1.000
_cell.angle_alpha   90.00
_cell.angle_beta   90.00
_cell.angle_gamma   90.00
#
_symmetry.space_group_name_H-M   'P 1'
#
loop_
_entity.id
_entity.type
_entity.pdbx_description
1 polymer ?
#
loop_
_entity_poly.entity_id
_entity_poly.type
_entity_poly.pdbx_seq_one_letter_code
_entity_poly.pdbx_strand_id
1 'polypeptide(L)'
;MAVDLRKHYPKDWMVLQNRVTECYRGMSLDEKRLFIMATPLARTTQISSNDPIFISSSDYAQECGIDISTAYTALETASDRLFTRFFGYTAQNGDRVKVRWLQKVIYKAGQGGSELYFTDEVLLLLREFDALNPYTKYKKEVVLRLKKDYSLDLYHLAKKHQAMGGFQISLDDLFEQFELPESYKRIGNLKDRVIKASLTETNHNSD
;
A
#
# COMPACT_ATOMS: atom_id res chain seq x y z
N MET A 1 -16.77 -17.62 18.22
CA MET A 1 -15.30 -17.72 18.02
C MET A 1 -14.96 -16.89 16.80
N ALA A 2 -14.21 -15.81 16.95
CA ALA A 2 -13.69 -15.07 15.81
C ALA A 2 -12.67 -15.97 15.08
N VAL A 3 -12.87 -16.21 13.80
CA VAL A 3 -11.93 -16.96 12.96
C VAL A 3 -10.68 -16.10 12.83
N ASP A 4 -9.52 -16.63 13.26
CA ASP A 4 -8.24 -15.94 13.10
C ASP A 4 -7.83 -15.93 11.61
N LEU A 5 -8.31 -14.94 10.87
CA LEU A 5 -8.04 -14.79 9.43
C LEU A 5 -6.56 -14.55 9.12
N ARG A 6 -5.74 -14.19 10.12
CA ARG A 6 -4.31 -13.93 9.95
C ARG A 6 -3.53 -15.13 9.44
N LYS A 7 -3.96 -16.35 9.80
CA LYS A 7 -3.31 -17.61 9.43
C LYS A 7 -3.76 -18.21 8.10
N HIS A 8 -4.81 -17.65 7.48
CA HIS A 8 -5.45 -18.25 6.29
C HIS A 8 -4.85 -17.78 4.96
N TYR A 9 -4.08 -16.69 4.98
CA TYR A 9 -3.50 -16.15 3.75
C TYR A 9 -1.98 -16.27 3.75
N PRO A 10 -1.39 -16.93 2.74
CA PRO A 10 0.06 -17.01 2.54
C PRO A 10 0.73 -15.64 2.41
N LYS A 11 2.07 -15.61 2.49
CA LYS A 11 2.88 -14.38 2.39
C LYS A 11 2.83 -13.71 1.01
N ASP A 12 2.39 -14.40 -0.02
CA ASP A 12 2.18 -13.89 -1.37
C ASP A 12 0.84 -13.14 -1.54
N TRP A 13 -0.03 -13.17 -0.52
CA TRP A 13 -1.30 -12.46 -0.54
C TRP A 13 -1.23 -11.15 0.23
N MET A 14 -1.64 -10.08 -0.45
CA MET A 14 -2.02 -8.84 0.17
C MET A 14 -3.45 -8.93 0.68
N VAL A 15 -3.65 -8.65 1.95
CA VAL A 15 -4.99 -8.62 2.58
C VAL A 15 -5.04 -7.38 3.45
N LEU A 16 -5.96 -6.47 3.14
CA LEU A 16 -6.12 -5.20 3.84
C LEU A 16 -7.58 -4.91 4.13
N GLN A 17 -7.86 -4.39 5.31
CA GLN A 17 -9.13 -3.76 5.57
C GLN A 17 -9.29 -2.53 4.66
N ASN A 18 -10.51 -2.31 4.15
CA ASN A 18 -10.77 -1.22 3.21
C ASN A 18 -10.46 0.17 3.81
N ARG A 19 -10.59 0.34 5.13
CA ARG A 19 -10.20 1.57 5.84
C ARG A 19 -8.71 1.91 5.74
N VAL A 20 -7.85 0.89 5.60
CA VAL A 20 -6.39 1.10 5.50
C VAL A 20 -6.03 1.78 4.18
N THR A 21 -6.84 1.56 3.14
CA THR A 21 -6.58 2.16 1.83
C THR A 21 -6.79 3.67 1.79
N GLU A 22 -7.60 4.19 2.71
CA GLU A 22 -7.73 5.64 2.89
C GLU A 22 -6.44 6.27 3.41
N CYS A 23 -5.63 5.48 4.12
CA CYS A 23 -4.33 5.91 4.62
C CYS A 23 -3.23 5.96 3.55
N TYR A 24 -3.47 5.37 2.36
CA TYR A 24 -2.51 5.39 1.22
C TYR A 24 -2.55 6.67 0.40
N ARG A 25 -3.52 7.54 0.64
CA ARG A 25 -3.67 8.78 -0.10
C ARG A 25 -2.34 9.53 -0.15
N GLY A 26 -1.99 10.03 -1.32
CA GLY A 26 -0.77 10.78 -1.56
C GLY A 26 0.55 10.01 -1.43
N MET A 27 0.51 8.69 -1.21
CA MET A 27 1.72 7.88 -1.27
C MET A 27 2.18 7.70 -2.71
N SER A 28 3.49 7.83 -2.93
CA SER A 28 4.10 7.44 -4.21
C SER A 28 3.98 5.93 -4.44
N LEU A 29 4.18 5.51 -5.67
CA LEU A 29 4.18 4.09 -6.03
C LEU A 29 5.15 3.28 -5.18
N ASP A 30 6.37 3.80 -4.96
CA ASP A 30 7.39 3.08 -4.19
C ASP A 30 7.09 3.03 -2.69
N GLU A 31 6.46 4.05 -2.10
CA GLU A 31 5.94 3.98 -0.73
C GLU A 31 4.87 2.88 -0.61
N LYS A 32 3.94 2.79 -1.56
CA LYS A 32 2.91 1.74 -1.60
C LYS A 32 3.52 0.35 -1.77
N ARG A 33 4.49 0.19 -2.67
CA ARG A 33 5.22 -1.08 -2.87
C ARG A 33 5.92 -1.53 -1.60
N LEU A 34 6.64 -0.62 -0.94
CA LEU A 34 7.32 -0.90 0.32
C LEU A 34 6.35 -1.39 1.40
N PHE A 35 5.21 -0.71 1.51
CA PHE A 35 4.16 -1.10 2.43
C PHE A 35 3.52 -2.45 2.07
N ILE A 36 3.28 -2.73 0.79
CA ILE A 36 2.75 -4.01 0.31
C ILE A 36 3.72 -5.16 0.60
N MET A 37 5.02 -4.95 0.47
CA MET A 37 6.02 -5.95 0.84
C MET A 37 6.06 -6.21 2.34
N ALA A 38 5.91 -5.16 3.15
CA ALA A 38 5.96 -5.26 4.61
C ALA A 38 4.68 -5.90 5.21
N THR A 39 3.51 -5.67 4.63
CA THR A 39 2.21 -6.08 5.19
C THR A 39 2.09 -7.58 5.45
N PRO A 40 2.42 -8.49 4.51
CA PRO A 40 2.35 -9.93 4.77
C PRO A 40 3.30 -10.38 5.88
N LEU A 41 4.46 -9.75 6.01
CA LEU A 41 5.42 -10.02 7.08
C LEU A 41 4.84 -9.60 8.44
N ALA A 42 4.34 -8.37 8.55
CA ALA A 42 3.69 -7.87 9.76
C ALA A 42 2.50 -8.75 10.20
N ARG A 43 1.74 -9.28 9.23
CA ARG A 43 0.57 -10.13 9.49
C ARG A 43 0.95 -11.53 9.97
N THR A 44 1.97 -12.15 9.37
CA THR A 44 2.34 -13.55 9.65
C THR A 44 3.28 -13.71 10.83
N THR A 45 3.94 -12.65 11.26
CA THR A 45 4.83 -12.62 12.42
C THR A 45 4.20 -11.78 13.53
N GLN A 46 4.42 -12.17 14.78
CA GLN A 46 3.96 -11.38 15.93
C GLN A 46 5.05 -10.36 16.34
N ILE A 47 5.50 -9.55 15.37
CA ILE A 47 6.47 -8.49 15.64
C ILE A 47 5.80 -7.34 16.42
N SER A 48 6.57 -6.71 17.31
CA SER A 48 6.21 -5.46 17.97
C SER A 48 6.79 -4.26 17.22
N SER A 49 6.47 -3.05 17.65
CA SER A 49 7.08 -1.83 17.11
C SER A 49 8.61 -1.76 17.34
N ASN A 50 9.14 -2.57 18.26
CA ASN A 50 10.58 -2.69 18.49
C ASN A 50 11.30 -3.67 17.54
N ASP A 51 10.54 -4.45 16.78
CA ASP A 51 11.07 -5.44 15.86
C ASP A 51 11.04 -4.90 14.41
N PRO A 52 12.16 -4.97 13.67
CA PRO A 52 12.20 -4.48 12.30
C PRO A 52 11.56 -5.44 11.31
N ILE A 53 11.03 -4.88 10.25
CA ILE A 53 10.81 -5.59 8.99
C ILE A 53 11.97 -5.22 8.07
N PHE A 54 12.83 -6.18 7.75
CA PHE A 54 13.92 -5.97 6.81
C PHE A 54 13.45 -6.20 5.38
N ILE A 55 13.74 -5.25 4.51
CA ILE A 55 13.53 -5.35 3.07
C ILE A 55 14.85 -5.09 2.37
N SER A 56 15.33 -6.08 1.61
CA SER A 56 16.54 -5.93 0.81
C SER A 56 16.24 -5.25 -0.53
N SER A 57 17.20 -4.52 -1.07
CA SER A 57 17.09 -3.95 -2.41
C SER A 57 17.00 -5.05 -3.48
N SER A 58 17.60 -6.22 -3.21
CA SER A 58 17.50 -7.39 -4.09
C SER A 58 16.06 -7.93 -4.17
N ASP A 59 15.41 -8.11 -3.02
CA ASP A 59 14.00 -8.56 -2.98
C ASP A 59 13.07 -7.51 -3.62
N TYR A 60 13.34 -6.23 -3.32
CA TYR A 60 12.58 -5.13 -3.91
C TYR A 60 12.72 -5.10 -5.44
N ALA A 61 13.93 -5.26 -5.97
CA ALA A 61 14.20 -5.32 -7.41
C ALA A 61 13.47 -6.50 -8.06
N GLN A 62 13.59 -7.68 -7.46
CA GLN A 62 13.00 -8.92 -7.98
C GLN A 62 11.46 -8.85 -7.99
N GLU A 63 10.85 -8.45 -6.88
CA GLU A 63 9.39 -8.40 -6.75
C GLU A 63 8.77 -7.30 -7.62
N CYS A 64 9.42 -6.13 -7.72
CA CYS A 64 8.92 -5.01 -8.53
C CYS A 64 9.30 -5.10 -10.00
N GLY A 65 10.19 -6.01 -10.39
CA GLY A 65 10.66 -6.17 -11.78
C GLY A 65 11.43 -4.94 -12.28
N ILE A 66 12.34 -4.42 -11.46
CA ILE A 66 13.21 -3.27 -11.77
C ILE A 66 14.68 -3.66 -11.55
N ASP A 67 15.60 -2.85 -12.08
CA ASP A 67 17.03 -3.10 -11.87
C ASP A 67 17.45 -2.78 -10.42
N ILE A 68 18.54 -3.41 -9.98
CA ILE A 68 19.02 -3.33 -8.59
C ILE A 68 19.47 -1.91 -8.20
N SER A 69 20.02 -1.13 -9.12
CA SER A 69 20.47 0.23 -8.84
C SER A 69 19.29 1.16 -8.62
N THR A 70 18.26 1.02 -9.45
CA THR A 70 16.98 1.72 -9.29
C THR A 70 16.29 1.31 -7.99
N ALA A 71 16.29 0.01 -7.68
CA ALA A 71 15.66 -0.52 -6.45
C ALA A 71 16.30 0.03 -5.18
N TYR A 72 17.63 0.17 -5.16
CA TYR A 72 18.34 0.73 -4.02
C TYR A 72 17.88 2.16 -3.71
N THR A 73 17.90 3.03 -4.73
CA THR A 73 17.46 4.43 -4.58
C THR A 73 15.97 4.56 -4.27
N ALA A 74 15.14 3.73 -4.90
CA ALA A 74 13.69 3.73 -4.67
C ALA A 74 13.34 3.30 -3.25
N LEU A 75 13.98 2.24 -2.74
CA LEU A 75 13.78 1.74 -1.38
C LEU A 75 14.19 2.78 -0.32
N GLU A 76 15.36 3.42 -0.49
CA GLU A 76 15.84 4.47 0.40
C GLU A 76 14.86 5.66 0.42
N THR A 77 14.53 6.18 -0.77
CA THR A 77 13.61 7.31 -0.92
C THR A 77 12.22 7.01 -0.35
N ALA A 78 11.68 5.82 -0.59
CA ALA A 78 10.38 5.41 -0.08
C ALA A 78 10.40 5.27 1.45
N SER A 79 11.49 4.75 2.02
CA SER A 79 11.68 4.63 3.47
C SER A 79 11.71 6.00 4.14
N ASP A 80 12.44 6.96 3.58
CA ASP A 80 12.50 8.36 4.07
C ASP A 80 11.13 9.03 4.06
N ARG A 81 10.40 8.85 2.94
CA ARG A 81 9.06 9.42 2.80
C ARG A 81 8.09 8.82 3.80
N LEU A 82 8.06 7.50 3.97
CA LEU A 82 7.23 6.83 4.96
C LEU A 82 7.57 7.25 6.40
N PHE A 83 8.86 7.48 6.70
CA PHE A 83 9.28 7.95 8.01
C PHE A 83 8.77 9.36 8.34
N THR A 84 8.67 10.23 7.35
CA THR A 84 8.17 11.61 7.54
C THR A 84 6.64 11.67 7.47
N ARG A 85 5.98 10.72 6.85
CA ARG A 85 4.54 10.67 6.63
C ARG A 85 3.77 10.33 7.90
N PHE A 86 2.58 10.86 8.01
CA PHE A 86 1.60 10.51 9.05
C PHE A 86 0.21 10.39 8.43
N PHE A 87 -0.67 9.70 9.10
CA PHE A 87 -2.12 9.73 8.85
C PHE A 87 -2.85 10.22 10.11
N GLY A 88 -4.08 10.64 9.94
CA GLY A 88 -4.90 11.11 11.04
C GLY A 88 -6.28 10.50 11.01
N TYR A 89 -6.87 10.35 12.19
CA TYR A 89 -8.26 9.93 12.34
C TYR A 89 -8.89 10.61 13.56
N THR A 90 -10.22 10.57 13.63
CA THR A 90 -10.95 11.02 14.84
C THR A 90 -11.32 9.80 15.67
N ALA A 91 -10.88 9.77 16.90
CA ALA A 91 -11.22 8.72 17.87
C ALA A 91 -12.70 8.80 18.29
N GLN A 92 -13.23 7.73 18.89
CA GLN A 92 -14.64 7.68 19.31
C GLN A 92 -15.04 8.76 20.33
N ASN A 93 -14.09 9.22 21.14
CA ASN A 93 -14.28 10.30 22.11
C ASN A 93 -14.20 11.72 21.48
N GLY A 94 -14.00 11.80 20.15
CA GLY A 94 -13.87 13.06 19.41
C GLY A 94 -12.44 13.62 19.30
N ASP A 95 -11.45 12.98 19.90
CA ASP A 95 -10.06 13.43 19.82
C ASP A 95 -9.48 13.26 18.42
N ARG A 96 -8.68 14.23 17.98
CA ARG A 96 -7.94 14.18 16.73
C ARG A 96 -6.59 13.51 16.96
N VAL A 97 -6.37 12.35 16.35
CA VAL A 97 -5.15 11.56 16.49
C VAL A 97 -4.31 11.69 15.22
N LYS A 98 -2.99 11.84 15.37
CA LYS A 98 -2.01 11.76 14.28
C LYS A 98 -1.00 10.67 14.60
N VAL A 99 -0.77 9.78 13.64
CA VAL A 99 0.12 8.63 13.78
C VAL A 99 1.15 8.64 12.65
N ARG A 100 2.41 8.40 12.97
CA ARG A 100 3.45 8.17 11.96
C ARG A 100 3.41 6.72 11.47
N TRP A 101 3.79 6.52 10.21
CA TRP A 101 3.90 5.18 9.65
C TRP A 101 5.07 4.40 10.25
N LEU A 102 6.23 5.03 10.30
CA LEU A 102 7.46 4.47 10.86
C LEU A 102 7.94 5.33 12.04
N GLN A 103 8.42 4.67 13.07
CA GLN A 103 9.09 5.34 14.20
C GLN A 103 10.61 5.37 14.03
N LYS A 104 11.17 4.46 13.24
CA LYS A 104 12.62 4.36 12.98
C LYS A 104 12.86 3.66 11.64
N VAL A 105 13.92 4.08 10.95
CA VAL A 105 14.49 3.41 9.77
C VAL A 105 15.98 3.23 10.02
N ILE A 106 16.51 2.07 9.67
CA ILE A 106 17.96 1.81 9.69
C ILE A 106 18.38 1.33 8.30
N TYR A 107 19.21 2.10 7.64
CA TYR A 107 19.85 1.71 6.38
C TYR A 107 21.03 0.79 6.71
N LYS A 108 20.97 -0.46 6.26
CA LYS A 108 21.96 -1.48 6.58
C LYS A 108 23.16 -1.39 5.64
N ALA A 109 24.18 -0.68 6.07
CA ALA A 109 25.46 -0.61 5.35
C ALA A 109 26.00 -2.02 5.09
N GLY A 110 26.32 -2.33 3.83
CA GLY A 110 26.86 -3.63 3.42
C GLY A 110 25.83 -4.75 3.25
N GLN A 111 24.57 -4.57 3.64
CA GLN A 111 23.49 -5.55 3.44
C GLN A 111 22.50 -5.13 2.33
N GLY A 112 22.64 -3.92 1.81
CA GLY A 112 21.83 -3.43 0.69
C GLY A 112 20.33 -3.43 0.96
N GLY A 113 19.90 -2.88 2.10
CA GLY A 113 18.48 -2.86 2.46
C GLY A 113 18.16 -1.96 3.64
N SER A 114 16.88 -1.90 4.02
CA SER A 114 16.38 -1.08 5.12
C SER A 114 15.61 -1.91 6.14
N GLU A 115 15.85 -1.65 7.40
CA GLU A 115 15.02 -2.10 8.52
C GLU A 115 13.97 -1.03 8.82
N LEU A 116 12.72 -1.41 8.75
CA LEU A 116 11.56 -0.56 8.95
C LEU A 116 10.90 -0.91 10.28
N TYR A 117 10.82 0.04 11.19
CA TYR A 117 10.13 -0.10 12.46
C TYR A 117 8.80 0.62 12.39
N PHE A 118 7.73 -0.13 12.21
CA PHE A 118 6.38 0.42 12.17
C PHE A 118 5.90 0.78 13.58
N THR A 119 5.04 1.80 13.67
CA THR A 119 4.37 2.12 14.94
C THR A 119 3.36 1.02 15.33
N ASP A 120 3.03 0.92 16.61
CA ASP A 120 2.09 -0.11 17.10
C ASP A 120 0.71 0.04 16.44
N GLU A 121 0.24 1.26 16.21
CA GLU A 121 -1.03 1.54 15.53
C GLU A 121 -1.03 1.02 14.10
N VAL A 122 0.08 1.21 13.36
CA VAL A 122 0.21 0.68 12.00
C VAL A 122 0.24 -0.84 12.01
N LEU A 123 1.02 -1.46 12.91
CA LEU A 123 1.05 -2.91 13.05
C LEU A 123 -0.33 -3.49 13.37
N LEU A 124 -1.10 -2.80 14.21
CA LEU A 124 -2.46 -3.19 14.53
C LEU A 124 -3.37 -3.15 13.29
N LEU A 125 -3.31 -2.05 12.52
CA LEU A 125 -4.03 -1.92 11.25
C LEU A 125 -3.69 -3.01 10.23
N LEU A 126 -2.44 -3.48 10.21
CA LEU A 126 -1.97 -4.53 9.30
C LEU A 126 -2.37 -5.94 9.73
N ARG A 127 -2.64 -6.15 11.01
CA ARG A 127 -2.91 -7.47 11.61
C ARG A 127 -4.37 -7.74 11.89
N GLU A 128 -5.12 -6.72 12.27
CA GLU A 128 -6.51 -6.87 12.62
C GLU A 128 -7.37 -7.09 11.38
N PHE A 129 -7.89 -8.29 11.26
CA PHE A 129 -8.95 -8.64 10.33
C PHE A 129 -10.20 -8.96 11.17
N ASP A 130 -11.12 -8.05 11.13
CA ASP A 130 -12.45 -8.28 11.67
C ASP A 130 -13.34 -8.80 10.53
N ALA A 131 -14.00 -9.95 10.76
CA ALA A 131 -14.94 -10.51 9.80
C ALA A 131 -16.14 -9.59 9.53
N LEU A 132 -16.39 -8.62 10.41
CA LEU A 132 -17.44 -7.61 10.29
C LEU A 132 -17.00 -6.41 9.44
N ASN A 133 -15.70 -6.23 9.20
CA ASN A 133 -15.18 -5.11 8.42
C ASN A 133 -14.77 -5.58 7.02
N PRO A 134 -15.26 -4.92 5.95
CA PRO A 134 -14.91 -5.27 4.58
C PRO A 134 -13.40 -5.21 4.36
N TYR A 135 -12.86 -6.22 3.71
CA TYR A 135 -11.45 -6.28 3.33
C TYR A 135 -11.28 -6.62 1.86
N THR A 136 -10.16 -6.23 1.30
CA THR A 136 -9.76 -6.54 -0.07
C THR A 136 -8.54 -7.46 -0.05
N LYS A 137 -8.53 -8.45 -0.93
CA LYS A 137 -7.42 -9.41 -1.07
C LYS A 137 -7.02 -9.61 -2.52
N TYR A 138 -5.73 -9.76 -2.76
CA TYR A 138 -5.14 -10.06 -4.05
C TYR A 138 -3.70 -10.55 -3.89
N LYS A 139 -3.13 -11.14 -4.94
CA LYS A 139 -1.72 -11.51 -4.94
C LYS A 139 -0.84 -10.26 -5.03
N LYS A 140 0.16 -10.14 -4.14
CA LYS A 140 1.03 -8.97 -4.06
C LYS A 140 1.86 -8.79 -5.34
N GLU A 141 2.27 -9.87 -6.01
CA GLU A 141 3.08 -9.84 -7.24
C GLU A 141 2.43 -9.03 -8.35
N VAL A 142 1.10 -9.08 -8.48
CA VAL A 142 0.37 -8.32 -9.51
C VAL A 142 0.57 -6.83 -9.33
N VAL A 143 0.41 -6.33 -8.11
CA VAL A 143 0.47 -4.90 -7.82
C VAL A 143 1.89 -4.37 -7.70
N LEU A 144 2.84 -5.19 -7.26
CA LEU A 144 4.25 -4.81 -7.17
C LEU A 144 4.89 -4.55 -8.54
N ARG A 145 4.40 -5.21 -9.58
CA ARG A 145 4.87 -5.03 -10.97
C ARG A 145 4.23 -3.86 -11.71
N LEU A 146 3.20 -3.22 -11.14
CA LEU A 146 2.62 -2.02 -11.72
C LEU A 146 3.63 -0.86 -11.66
N LYS A 147 3.75 -0.10 -12.75
CA LYS A 147 4.77 0.94 -12.93
C LYS A 147 4.19 2.36 -12.96
N LYS A 148 2.87 2.50 -13.08
CA LYS A 148 2.21 3.80 -13.16
C LYS A 148 1.63 4.18 -11.81
N ASP A 149 1.72 5.44 -11.45
CA ASP A 149 1.37 5.97 -10.13
C ASP A 149 -0.04 5.59 -9.66
N TYR A 150 -1.02 5.62 -10.57
CA TYR A 150 -2.43 5.37 -10.22
C TYR A 150 -2.91 3.95 -10.53
N SER A 151 -2.09 3.10 -11.13
CA SER A 151 -2.49 1.73 -11.48
C SER A 151 -2.79 0.88 -10.26
N LEU A 152 -1.99 1.04 -9.21
CA LEU A 152 -2.19 0.34 -7.94
C LEU A 152 -3.49 0.77 -7.26
N ASP A 153 -3.76 2.07 -7.23
CA ASP A 153 -4.99 2.61 -6.63
C ASP A 153 -6.23 2.14 -7.39
N LEU A 154 -6.19 2.19 -8.73
CA LEU A 154 -7.29 1.73 -9.56
C LEU A 154 -7.51 0.22 -9.43
N TYR A 155 -6.42 -0.57 -9.42
CA TYR A 155 -6.50 -2.02 -9.20
C TYR A 155 -7.12 -2.35 -7.84
N HIS A 156 -6.66 -1.69 -6.79
CA HIS A 156 -7.21 -1.88 -5.45
C HIS A 156 -8.69 -1.51 -5.38
N LEU A 157 -9.08 -0.38 -5.96
CA LEU A 157 -10.48 0.06 -6.05
C LEU A 157 -11.35 -0.95 -6.81
N ALA A 158 -10.87 -1.46 -7.95
CA ALA A 158 -11.55 -2.50 -8.72
C ALA A 158 -11.71 -3.79 -7.92
N LYS A 159 -10.67 -4.24 -7.22
CA LYS A 159 -10.73 -5.42 -6.36
C LYS A 159 -11.69 -5.26 -5.18
N LYS A 160 -11.74 -4.08 -4.57
CA LYS A 160 -12.70 -3.75 -3.49
C LYS A 160 -14.15 -3.97 -3.94
N HIS A 161 -14.46 -3.67 -5.19
CA HIS A 161 -15.82 -3.74 -5.76
C HIS A 161 -16.05 -4.96 -6.67
N GLN A 162 -15.10 -5.88 -6.75
CA GLN A 162 -15.16 -7.03 -7.66
C GLN A 162 -16.42 -7.90 -7.46
N ALA A 163 -16.81 -8.13 -6.21
CA ALA A 163 -17.99 -8.94 -5.89
C ALA A 163 -19.32 -8.30 -6.36
N MET A 164 -19.33 -6.98 -6.55
CA MET A 164 -20.50 -6.23 -7.04
C MET A 164 -20.52 -6.12 -8.58
N GLY A 165 -19.55 -6.68 -9.27
CA GLY A 165 -19.45 -6.64 -10.74
C GLY A 165 -18.99 -5.28 -11.29
N GLY A 166 -18.73 -4.30 -10.45
CA GLY A 166 -18.27 -2.97 -10.84
C GLY A 166 -18.60 -1.90 -9.81
N PHE A 167 -18.24 -0.67 -10.12
CA PHE A 167 -18.53 0.48 -9.26
C PHE A 167 -18.72 1.74 -10.11
N GLN A 168 -19.40 2.71 -9.53
CA GLN A 168 -19.45 4.08 -10.01
C GLN A 168 -18.82 4.98 -8.96
N ILE A 169 -18.03 5.94 -9.40
CA ILE A 169 -17.39 6.94 -8.56
C ILE A 169 -17.57 8.32 -9.19
N SER A 170 -17.88 9.31 -8.39
CA SER A 170 -17.91 10.69 -8.87
C SER A 170 -16.49 11.17 -9.20
N LEU A 171 -16.36 12.18 -10.06
CA LEU A 171 -15.05 12.75 -10.35
C LEU A 171 -14.42 13.37 -9.12
N ASP A 172 -15.20 14.04 -8.28
CA ASP A 172 -14.72 14.67 -7.06
C ASP A 172 -14.18 13.63 -6.08
N ASP A 173 -14.91 12.53 -5.87
CA ASP A 173 -14.44 11.41 -5.03
C ASP A 173 -13.17 10.76 -5.59
N LEU A 174 -13.08 10.62 -6.93
CA LEU A 174 -11.87 10.07 -7.57
C LEU A 174 -10.67 10.99 -7.36
N PHE A 175 -10.88 12.31 -7.52
CA PHE A 175 -9.85 13.31 -7.27
C PHE A 175 -9.37 13.29 -5.83
N GLU A 176 -10.30 13.21 -4.88
CA GLU A 176 -9.98 13.13 -3.46
C GLU A 176 -9.27 11.83 -3.11
N GLN A 177 -9.80 10.69 -3.59
CA GLN A 177 -9.27 9.37 -3.24
C GLN A 177 -7.87 9.13 -3.78
N PHE A 178 -7.56 9.61 -4.99
CA PHE A 178 -6.25 9.43 -5.63
C PHE A 178 -5.31 10.64 -5.42
N GLU A 179 -5.76 11.68 -4.71
CA GLU A 179 -5.06 12.97 -4.57
C GLU A 179 -4.53 13.49 -5.91
N LEU A 180 -5.43 13.51 -6.91
CA LEU A 180 -5.04 13.90 -8.26
C LEU A 180 -4.68 15.40 -8.33
N PRO A 181 -3.57 15.75 -8.99
CA PRO A 181 -3.22 17.14 -9.23
C PRO A 181 -4.27 17.88 -10.06
N GLU A 182 -4.35 19.20 -9.87
CA GLU A 182 -5.24 20.09 -10.62
C GLU A 182 -5.17 19.92 -12.15
N SER A 183 -3.99 19.56 -12.68
CA SER A 183 -3.77 19.32 -14.11
C SER A 183 -4.67 18.22 -14.69
N TYR A 184 -5.16 17.30 -13.85
CA TYR A 184 -6.07 16.22 -14.24
C TYR A 184 -7.56 16.62 -14.22
N LYS A 185 -7.90 17.81 -13.74
CA LYS A 185 -9.28 18.36 -13.87
C LYS A 185 -9.73 18.49 -15.34
N ARG A 186 -8.78 18.53 -16.27
CA ARG A 186 -9.09 18.37 -17.70
C ARG A 186 -9.43 16.91 -17.96
N ILE A 187 -10.68 16.62 -18.29
CA ILE A 187 -11.22 15.26 -18.49
C ILE A 187 -10.37 14.43 -19.46
N GLY A 188 -9.83 15.04 -20.53
CA GLY A 188 -8.92 14.36 -21.45
C GLY A 188 -7.68 13.82 -20.76
N ASN A 189 -7.02 14.64 -19.94
CA ASN A 189 -5.84 14.21 -19.18
C ASN A 189 -6.17 13.09 -18.18
N LEU A 190 -7.26 13.23 -17.44
CA LEU A 190 -7.74 12.21 -16.52
C LEU A 190 -7.98 10.89 -17.24
N LYS A 191 -8.75 10.93 -18.32
CA LYS A 191 -9.11 9.74 -19.11
C LYS A 191 -7.89 9.04 -19.70
N ASP A 192 -6.96 9.79 -20.28
CA ASP A 192 -5.83 9.18 -21.01
C ASP A 192 -4.66 8.80 -20.10
N ARG A 193 -4.30 9.66 -19.14
CA ARG A 193 -3.11 9.48 -18.30
C ARG A 193 -3.38 8.71 -16.99
N VAL A 194 -4.59 8.75 -16.48
CA VAL A 194 -4.95 8.03 -15.26
C VAL A 194 -5.75 6.78 -15.63
N ILE A 195 -6.96 6.93 -16.17
CA ILE A 195 -7.88 5.80 -16.31
C ILE A 195 -7.39 4.81 -17.37
N LYS A 196 -7.23 5.22 -18.63
CA LYS A 196 -6.81 4.30 -19.70
C LYS A 196 -5.43 3.72 -19.46
N ALA A 197 -4.48 4.56 -19.02
CA ALA A 197 -3.11 4.12 -18.75
C ALA A 197 -3.08 3.05 -17.65
N SER A 198 -3.84 3.22 -16.57
CA SER A 198 -3.93 2.26 -15.48
C SER A 198 -4.70 1.01 -15.88
N LEU A 199 -5.83 1.13 -16.59
CA LEU A 199 -6.58 -0.02 -17.10
C LEU A 199 -5.75 -0.89 -18.05
N THR A 200 -5.00 -0.28 -18.97
CA THR A 200 -4.14 -1.02 -19.89
C THR A 200 -3.09 -1.81 -19.12
N GLU A 201 -2.46 -1.19 -18.13
CA GLU A 201 -1.43 -1.86 -17.35
C GLU A 201 -2.01 -2.96 -16.44
N THR A 202 -3.12 -2.69 -15.76
CA THR A 202 -3.75 -3.67 -14.87
C THR A 202 -4.27 -4.88 -15.64
N ASN A 203 -4.93 -4.67 -16.78
CA ASN A 203 -5.43 -5.78 -17.62
C ASN A 203 -4.29 -6.62 -18.23
N HIS A 204 -3.10 -6.05 -18.43
CA HIS A 204 -1.95 -6.78 -18.93
C HIS A 204 -1.26 -7.63 -17.84
N ASN A 205 -1.37 -7.23 -16.57
CA ASN A 205 -0.71 -7.87 -15.43
C ASN A 205 -1.67 -8.68 -14.53
N SER A 206 -2.97 -8.60 -14.77
CA SER A 206 -3.99 -9.40 -14.06
C SER A 206 -4.54 -10.46 -14.99
N ASP A 207 -4.36 -11.72 -14.62
CA ASP A 207 -5.10 -12.85 -15.20
C ASP A 207 -6.58 -12.84 -14.79
#